data_2fc5694c1f1755318aac16faf0fea9d6
#
_entry.id   2fc5694c1f1755318aac16faf0fea9d6
#
_cell.length_a   1.000
_cell.length_b   1.000
_cell.length_c   1.000
_cell.angle_alpha   90.00
_cell.angle_beta   90.00
_cell.angle_gamma   90.00
#
_symmetry.space_group_name_H-M   'P 1'
#
loop_
_entity.id
_entity.type
_entity.pdbx_description
1 polymer ?
#
loop_
_entity_poly.entity_id
_entity_poly.type
_entity_poly.pdbx_seq_one_letter_code
_entity_poly.pdbx_strand_id
1 'polypeptide(L)'
;MTRTASLLMIAPVLMTAIPAHAADPARDAAWAERLGWGPSAAPATGPAPGSDAWLRGQLDATPAPLPPAVQAQIDAMRISKEPVAALVVETDALQRDANLLTDPDRKKAAREVYQKAMNALADEARQRFVLRALYAPDPLRERMTWFWFNHFNVQAGKRDIRAMVGDYEDTIRTHALGRFRDLLEATLRHPAMLRYLDNDQNARGKINENYAREIMELHSMGVGSGYTQADVQELARILTGVGVDQKPDAPRLKPELQPLYLRAGLFEFNPARHDFGTKHFLGHEIKGSGFAEVEQALDLIADSPATAHHIAQKMAAYFTGDTPPPALVERMAATFRRTHGDIAAVLKTMIRSREFAASAGRGFKDPVDYTLSAVRLAYGDRVIANPQPVVGWIRQMGEGLYDHETPDGYDLTSAGWSAPGQMATRFDIARQIGGGAARLFQSPDAAPGTPPPPAPPPILKDSPVLTARMATLGKPTLAALAQARSPAEWNALYFSSPEFMHR
;
A
#
# COMPACT_ATOMS: atom_id res chain seq x y z
N MET A 1 74.28 20.31 27.58
CA MET A 1 73.32 19.45 26.85
C MET A 1 71.93 19.70 27.45
N THR A 2 71.22 20.67 26.97
CA THR A 2 69.90 21.11 27.42
C THR A 2 68.83 20.64 26.44
N ARG A 3 67.94 19.76 26.88
CA ARG A 3 66.81 19.24 26.10
C ARG A 3 65.61 20.19 26.30
N THR A 4 65.21 20.87 25.27
CA THR A 4 63.97 21.64 25.19
C THR A 4 62.79 20.70 24.92
N ALA A 5 61.84 20.68 25.86
CA ALA A 5 60.54 19.97 25.71
C ALA A 5 59.55 20.94 25.07
N SER A 6 59.06 20.58 23.86
CA SER A 6 57.96 21.29 23.18
C SER A 6 56.63 20.80 23.72
N LEU A 7 55.86 21.65 24.33
CA LEU A 7 54.45 21.40 24.72
C LEU A 7 53.55 21.62 23.49
N LEU A 8 52.92 20.56 23.02
CA LEU A 8 51.84 20.64 22.01
C LEU A 8 50.56 21.07 22.75
N MET A 9 50.08 22.29 22.51
CA MET A 9 48.75 22.72 22.91
C MET A 9 47.72 22.12 21.96
N ILE A 10 46.88 21.19 22.44
CA ILE A 10 45.69 20.74 21.75
C ILE A 10 44.56 21.71 22.03
N ALA A 11 44.16 22.50 21.03
CA ALA A 11 43.01 23.36 21.10
C ALA A 11 41.73 22.52 21.11
N PRO A 12 40.74 22.81 22.01
CA PRO A 12 39.47 22.11 21.97
C PRO A 12 38.67 22.58 20.73
N VAL A 13 38.33 21.65 19.87
CA VAL A 13 37.34 21.86 18.79
C VAL A 13 36.00 22.06 19.48
N LEU A 14 35.51 23.29 19.51
CA LEU A 14 34.13 23.57 19.84
C LEU A 14 33.24 22.92 18.80
N MET A 15 32.62 21.77 19.13
CA MET A 15 31.45 21.28 18.43
C MET A 15 30.33 22.30 18.62
N THR A 16 30.11 23.13 17.63
CA THR A 16 28.90 23.98 17.57
C THR A 16 27.71 23.01 17.46
N ALA A 17 26.94 22.90 18.54
CA ALA A 17 25.66 22.24 18.56
C ALA A 17 24.80 22.89 17.45
N ILE A 18 24.42 22.12 16.45
CA ILE A 18 23.42 22.51 15.44
C ILE A 18 22.16 22.83 16.25
N PRO A 19 21.59 24.05 16.15
CA PRO A 19 20.41 24.41 16.91
C PRO A 19 19.31 23.38 16.58
N ALA A 20 18.70 22.80 17.62
CA ALA A 20 17.48 22.01 17.47
C ALA A 20 16.48 22.88 16.69
N HIS A 21 16.03 22.43 15.52
CA HIS A 21 15.05 23.14 14.71
C HIS A 21 13.84 23.43 15.61
N ALA A 22 13.52 24.70 15.79
CA ALA A 22 12.28 25.09 16.43
C ALA A 22 11.11 24.42 15.69
N ALA A 23 10.17 23.83 16.43
CA ALA A 23 8.99 23.21 15.87
C ALA A 23 8.25 24.24 14.99
N ASP A 24 8.09 23.92 13.71
CA ASP A 24 7.26 24.66 12.76
C ASP A 24 6.01 23.84 12.46
N PRO A 25 4.89 24.11 13.16
CA PRO A 25 3.68 23.30 13.04
C PRO A 25 3.10 23.24 11.60
N ALA A 26 3.30 24.30 10.80
CA ALA A 26 2.83 24.32 9.42
C ALA A 26 3.66 23.38 8.53
N ARG A 27 4.98 23.42 8.70
CA ARG A 27 5.92 22.53 8.03
C ARG A 27 5.69 21.08 8.46
N ASP A 28 5.56 20.82 9.75
CA ASP A 28 5.35 19.48 10.29
C ASP A 28 4.03 18.89 9.77
N ALA A 29 2.96 19.69 9.70
CA ALA A 29 1.70 19.29 9.08
C ALA A 29 1.85 18.97 7.59
N ALA A 30 2.62 19.75 6.82
CA ALA A 30 2.88 19.49 5.41
C ALA A 30 3.65 18.19 5.19
N TRP A 31 4.60 17.84 6.07
CA TRP A 31 5.30 16.57 6.02
C TRP A 31 4.38 15.39 6.36
N ALA A 32 3.57 15.50 7.41
CA ALA A 32 2.58 14.49 7.78
C ALA A 32 1.56 14.25 6.65
N GLU A 33 1.17 15.30 5.92
CA GLU A 33 0.27 15.21 4.77
C GLU A 33 0.88 14.41 3.62
N ARG A 34 2.15 14.61 3.33
CA ARG A 34 2.79 14.09 2.14
C ARG A 34 3.41 12.71 2.32
N LEU A 35 3.93 12.41 3.51
CA LEU A 35 4.60 11.14 3.81
C LEU A 35 3.75 10.20 4.66
N GLY A 36 2.66 10.69 5.22
CA GLY A 36 1.66 9.91 5.95
C GLY A 36 0.26 10.15 5.37
N TRP A 37 -0.73 10.04 6.22
CA TRP A 37 -2.15 10.24 5.90
C TRP A 37 -2.68 11.53 6.56
N GLY A 38 -1.91 12.62 6.46
CA GLY A 38 -2.26 13.89 7.08
C GLY A 38 -1.90 13.98 8.58
N PRO A 39 -1.98 15.20 9.13
CA PRO A 39 -1.80 15.42 10.56
C PRO A 39 -2.94 14.80 11.37
N SER A 40 -2.65 14.43 12.61
CA SER A 40 -3.62 13.87 13.55
C SER A 40 -4.11 14.91 14.55
N ALA A 41 -5.35 14.78 15.01
CA ALA A 41 -5.86 15.51 16.16
C ALA A 41 -5.15 15.12 17.47
N ALA A 42 -4.56 13.91 17.52
CA ALA A 42 -3.77 13.48 18.69
C ALA A 42 -2.51 14.34 18.85
N PRO A 43 -2.10 14.63 20.08
CA PRO A 43 -0.80 15.27 20.33
C PRO A 43 0.33 14.45 19.71
N ALA A 44 1.30 15.15 19.10
CA ALA A 44 2.47 14.49 18.54
C ALA A 44 3.30 13.87 19.67
N THR A 45 3.54 12.57 19.58
CA THR A 45 4.45 11.82 20.44
C THR A 45 5.67 11.44 19.63
N GLY A 46 6.85 11.95 19.97
CA GLY A 46 8.09 11.61 19.26
C GLY A 46 8.69 12.79 18.46
N PRO A 47 9.67 12.51 17.59
CA PRO A 47 10.33 13.53 16.78
C PRO A 47 9.37 14.25 15.85
N ALA A 48 9.57 15.56 15.66
CA ALA A 48 8.77 16.38 14.76
C ALA A 48 8.81 15.82 13.31
N PRO A 49 7.65 15.73 12.60
CA PRO A 49 7.61 15.32 11.21
C PRO A 49 8.58 16.10 10.34
N GLY A 50 9.30 15.41 9.46
CA GLY A 50 10.34 16.00 8.60
C GLY A 50 11.70 16.22 9.26
N SER A 51 11.87 15.99 10.56
CA SER A 51 13.20 15.95 11.17
C SER A 51 13.98 14.70 10.74
N ASP A 52 15.33 14.79 10.80
CA ASP A 52 16.17 13.62 10.48
C ASP A 52 15.90 12.41 11.40
N ALA A 53 15.55 12.66 12.66
CA ALA A 53 15.19 11.60 13.60
C ALA A 53 13.86 10.95 13.24
N TRP A 54 12.85 11.75 12.89
CA TRP A 54 11.56 11.25 12.42
C TRP A 54 11.74 10.44 11.13
N LEU A 55 12.44 11.00 10.15
CA LEU A 55 12.66 10.33 8.85
C LEU A 55 13.41 9.00 9.01
N ARG A 56 14.39 8.91 9.91
CA ARG A 56 15.03 7.62 10.21
C ARG A 56 14.04 6.60 10.72
N GLY A 57 13.16 6.99 11.68
CA GLY A 57 12.12 6.09 12.18
C GLY A 57 11.11 5.66 11.13
N GLN A 58 10.76 6.56 10.18
CA GLN A 58 9.87 6.22 9.07
C GLN A 58 10.48 5.25 8.05
N LEU A 59 11.79 5.30 7.86
CA LEU A 59 12.52 4.45 6.90
C LEU A 59 13.10 3.18 7.56
N ASP A 60 12.86 2.97 8.86
CA ASP A 60 13.30 1.76 9.56
C ASP A 60 12.57 0.54 8.98
N ALA A 61 13.30 -0.56 8.82
CA ALA A 61 12.74 -1.81 8.33
C ALA A 61 11.76 -2.45 9.33
N THR A 62 11.92 -2.18 10.62
CA THR A 62 11.07 -2.74 11.68
C THR A 62 9.80 -1.90 11.86
N PRO A 63 8.59 -2.51 11.70
CA PRO A 63 7.35 -1.80 11.95
C PRO A 63 7.23 -1.34 13.41
N ALA A 64 6.78 -0.09 13.61
CA ALA A 64 6.47 0.40 14.93
C ALA A 64 5.18 -0.24 15.48
N PRO A 65 5.11 -0.55 16.80
CA PRO A 65 3.92 -1.15 17.39
C PRO A 65 2.73 -0.21 17.34
N LEU A 66 1.56 -0.75 17.02
CA LEU A 66 0.29 -0.02 17.05
C LEU A 66 -0.14 0.28 18.49
N PRO A 67 -0.99 1.31 18.71
CA PRO A 67 -1.63 1.52 20.00
C PRO A 67 -2.37 0.25 20.46
N PRO A 68 -2.27 -0.15 21.75
CA PRO A 68 -2.80 -1.43 22.23
C PRO A 68 -4.28 -1.69 21.91
N ALA A 69 -5.12 -0.65 21.98
CA ALA A 69 -6.54 -0.77 21.66
C ALA A 69 -6.79 -1.02 20.17
N VAL A 70 -5.96 -0.51 19.28
CA VAL A 70 -6.02 -0.78 17.84
C VAL A 70 -5.49 -2.17 17.52
N GLN A 71 -4.37 -2.55 18.13
CA GLN A 71 -3.81 -3.90 17.98
C GLN A 71 -4.82 -4.97 18.42
N ALA A 72 -5.50 -4.77 19.56
CA ALA A 72 -6.52 -5.70 20.04
C ALA A 72 -7.69 -5.87 19.05
N GLN A 73 -8.13 -4.81 18.35
CA GLN A 73 -9.14 -4.93 17.31
C GLN A 73 -8.65 -5.76 16.13
N ILE A 74 -7.40 -5.55 15.70
CA ILE A 74 -6.79 -6.30 14.59
C ILE A 74 -6.61 -7.77 14.99
N ASP A 75 -6.13 -8.05 16.20
CA ASP A 75 -5.91 -9.41 16.70
C ASP A 75 -7.23 -10.18 16.86
N ALA A 76 -8.35 -9.48 17.01
CA ALA A 76 -9.68 -10.12 17.08
C ALA A 76 -10.16 -10.65 15.72
N MET A 77 -9.64 -10.16 14.59
CA MET A 77 -10.02 -10.56 13.24
C MET A 77 -9.61 -11.99 12.91
N ARG A 78 -10.41 -12.71 12.14
CA ARG A 78 -10.09 -14.08 11.69
C ARG A 78 -8.82 -14.10 10.85
N ILE A 79 -8.65 -13.14 9.93
CA ILE A 79 -7.46 -13.02 9.06
C ILE A 79 -6.16 -12.80 9.85
N SER A 80 -6.23 -12.42 11.12
CA SER A 80 -5.06 -12.26 12.00
C SER A 80 -4.82 -13.50 12.87
N LYS A 81 -5.85 -14.33 13.11
CA LYS A 81 -5.79 -15.52 13.96
C LYS A 81 -5.50 -16.80 13.18
N GLU A 82 -6.01 -16.89 11.97
CA GLU A 82 -6.02 -18.12 11.18
C GLU A 82 -5.05 -18.01 10.01
N PRO A 83 -4.25 -19.04 9.72
CA PRO A 83 -3.39 -19.05 8.54
C PRO A 83 -4.23 -18.95 7.25
N VAL A 84 -3.76 -18.18 6.27
CA VAL A 84 -4.43 -18.00 4.99
C VAL A 84 -4.78 -19.33 4.30
N ALA A 85 -3.93 -20.33 4.42
CA ALA A 85 -4.20 -21.68 3.87
C ALA A 85 -5.45 -22.32 4.47
N ALA A 86 -5.70 -22.15 5.78
CA ALA A 86 -6.89 -22.67 6.44
C ALA A 86 -8.16 -21.95 5.95
N LEU A 87 -8.11 -20.60 5.86
CA LEU A 87 -9.21 -19.79 5.36
C LEU A 87 -9.59 -20.15 3.91
N VAL A 88 -8.60 -20.39 3.07
CA VAL A 88 -8.81 -20.79 1.67
C VAL A 88 -9.41 -22.18 1.58
N VAL A 89 -8.88 -23.15 2.32
CA VAL A 89 -9.41 -24.53 2.33
C VAL A 89 -10.86 -24.56 2.84
N GLU A 90 -11.20 -23.81 3.88
CA GLU A 90 -12.56 -23.70 4.40
C GLU A 90 -13.51 -23.11 3.35
N THR A 91 -13.15 -21.98 2.75
CA THR A 91 -14.00 -21.32 1.77
C THR A 91 -14.17 -22.14 0.48
N ASP A 92 -13.12 -22.86 0.05
CA ASP A 92 -13.22 -23.82 -1.06
C ASP A 92 -14.14 -25.01 -0.73
N ALA A 93 -14.14 -25.49 0.51
CA ALA A 93 -15.08 -26.52 0.93
C ALA A 93 -16.53 -26.03 0.81
N LEU A 94 -16.83 -24.82 1.32
CA LEU A 94 -18.15 -24.21 1.19
C LEU A 94 -18.59 -24.08 -0.29
N GLN A 95 -17.67 -23.69 -1.18
CA GLN A 95 -17.95 -23.58 -2.61
C GLN A 95 -18.22 -24.94 -3.27
N ARG A 96 -17.39 -25.94 -2.95
CA ARG A 96 -17.57 -27.31 -3.47
C ARG A 96 -18.89 -27.90 -3.03
N ASP A 97 -19.21 -27.80 -1.72
CA ASP A 97 -20.44 -28.31 -1.16
C ASP A 97 -21.67 -27.65 -1.79
N ALA A 98 -21.64 -26.33 -1.98
CA ALA A 98 -22.70 -25.61 -2.68
C ALA A 98 -22.85 -26.09 -4.14
N ASN A 99 -21.75 -26.41 -4.84
CA ASN A 99 -21.80 -26.86 -6.23
C ASN A 99 -22.33 -28.29 -6.38
N LEU A 100 -22.17 -29.15 -5.38
CA LEU A 100 -22.68 -30.53 -5.36
C LEU A 100 -24.21 -30.60 -5.17
N LEU A 101 -24.84 -29.55 -4.65
CA LEU A 101 -26.28 -29.51 -4.46
C LEU A 101 -27.01 -29.45 -5.80
N THR A 102 -28.02 -30.31 -5.96
CA THR A 102 -28.88 -30.37 -7.15
C THR A 102 -30.16 -29.54 -6.99
N ASP A 103 -30.67 -29.43 -5.75
CA ASP A 103 -31.84 -28.61 -5.45
C ASP A 103 -31.52 -27.12 -5.59
N PRO A 104 -32.25 -26.34 -6.42
CA PRO A 104 -31.91 -24.95 -6.70
C PRO A 104 -31.91 -24.01 -5.48
N ASP A 105 -32.90 -24.20 -4.57
CA ASP A 105 -33.06 -23.31 -3.41
C ASP A 105 -31.97 -23.59 -2.36
N ARG A 106 -31.68 -24.85 -2.10
CA ARG A 106 -30.57 -25.25 -1.21
C ARG A 106 -29.21 -24.81 -1.79
N LYS A 107 -29.03 -24.95 -3.10
CA LYS A 107 -27.80 -24.48 -3.79
C LYS A 107 -27.64 -22.97 -3.67
N LYS A 108 -28.72 -22.20 -3.85
CA LYS A 108 -28.72 -20.75 -3.69
C LYS A 108 -28.35 -20.36 -2.26
N ALA A 109 -29.00 -20.96 -1.25
CA ALA A 109 -28.69 -20.69 0.16
C ALA A 109 -27.23 -21.02 0.51
N ALA A 110 -26.69 -22.16 0.04
CA ALA A 110 -25.29 -22.53 0.27
C ALA A 110 -24.31 -21.56 -0.42
N ARG A 111 -24.63 -21.08 -1.62
CA ARG A 111 -23.83 -20.04 -2.29
C ARG A 111 -23.84 -18.70 -1.54
N GLU A 112 -24.96 -18.32 -0.94
CA GLU A 112 -25.06 -17.13 -0.10
C GLU A 112 -24.17 -17.25 1.15
N VAL A 113 -24.13 -18.42 1.78
CA VAL A 113 -23.22 -18.72 2.91
C VAL A 113 -21.76 -18.55 2.47
N TYR A 114 -21.36 -19.16 1.34
CA TYR A 114 -20.03 -18.99 0.77
C TYR A 114 -19.68 -17.52 0.50
N GLN A 115 -20.58 -16.77 -0.17
CA GLN A 115 -20.34 -15.36 -0.48
C GLN A 115 -20.21 -14.51 0.77
N LYS A 116 -21.03 -14.77 1.79
CA LYS A 116 -20.96 -14.08 3.09
C LYS A 116 -19.62 -14.34 3.79
N ALA A 117 -19.15 -15.59 3.81
CA ALA A 117 -17.86 -15.95 4.41
C ALA A 117 -16.70 -15.23 3.68
N MET A 118 -16.70 -15.26 2.35
CA MET A 118 -15.68 -14.57 1.53
C MET A 118 -15.68 -13.05 1.73
N ASN A 119 -16.86 -12.44 1.78
CA ASN A 119 -16.98 -10.99 1.99
C ASN A 119 -16.48 -10.59 3.38
N ALA A 120 -16.79 -11.38 4.40
CA ALA A 120 -16.34 -11.11 5.77
C ALA A 120 -14.80 -11.05 5.87
N LEU A 121 -14.08 -11.97 5.22
CA LEU A 121 -12.61 -11.97 5.21
C LEU A 121 -12.03 -10.73 4.49
N ALA A 122 -12.60 -10.36 3.34
CA ALA A 122 -12.18 -9.15 2.62
C ALA A 122 -12.52 -7.86 3.40
N ASP A 123 -13.65 -7.84 4.12
CA ASP A 123 -14.05 -6.70 4.94
C ASP A 123 -13.13 -6.54 6.16
N GLU A 124 -12.72 -7.64 6.79
CA GLU A 124 -11.68 -7.60 7.84
C GLU A 124 -10.36 -7.03 7.30
N ALA A 125 -9.93 -7.42 6.09
CA ALA A 125 -8.73 -6.86 5.46
C ALA A 125 -8.85 -5.35 5.23
N ARG A 126 -9.98 -4.86 4.68
CA ARG A 126 -10.26 -3.42 4.50
C ARG A 126 -10.25 -2.65 5.82
N GLN A 127 -10.88 -3.21 6.85
CA GLN A 127 -10.91 -2.60 8.19
C GLN A 127 -9.51 -2.54 8.81
N ARG A 128 -8.72 -3.60 8.68
CA ARG A 128 -7.34 -3.67 9.16
C ARG A 128 -6.46 -2.62 8.48
N PHE A 129 -6.57 -2.46 7.15
CA PHE A 129 -5.90 -1.38 6.42
C PHE A 129 -6.25 0.00 7.00
N VAL A 130 -7.54 0.30 7.18
CA VAL A 130 -7.99 1.59 7.74
C VAL A 130 -7.42 1.82 9.14
N LEU A 131 -7.46 0.82 10.01
CA LEU A 131 -6.91 0.93 11.37
C LEU A 131 -5.40 1.22 11.37
N ARG A 132 -4.63 0.51 10.55
CA ARG A 132 -3.20 0.76 10.38
C ARG A 132 -2.92 2.16 9.83
N ALA A 133 -3.60 2.54 8.76
CA ALA A 133 -3.43 3.85 8.14
C ALA A 133 -3.75 5.01 9.08
N LEU A 134 -4.76 4.86 9.94
CA LEU A 134 -5.13 5.90 10.90
C LEU A 134 -4.17 6.00 12.08
N TYR A 135 -3.63 4.89 12.58
CA TYR A 135 -3.00 4.83 13.90
C TYR A 135 -1.55 4.34 13.92
N ALA A 136 -0.98 3.85 12.82
CA ALA A 136 0.42 3.43 12.81
C ALA A 136 1.36 4.62 13.09
N PRO A 137 2.35 4.44 13.98
CA PRO A 137 3.36 5.47 14.25
C PRO A 137 4.34 5.69 13.09
N ASP A 138 4.41 4.72 12.16
CA ASP A 138 5.20 4.74 10.92
C ASP A 138 4.31 4.90 9.66
N PRO A 139 3.56 6.02 9.51
CA PRO A 139 2.59 6.20 8.44
C PRO A 139 3.19 6.14 7.03
N LEU A 140 4.49 6.38 6.84
CA LEU A 140 5.14 6.21 5.54
C LEU A 140 5.13 4.75 5.09
N ARG A 141 5.32 3.80 6.00
CA ARG A 141 5.20 2.37 5.70
C ARG A 141 3.80 2.01 5.20
N GLU A 142 2.76 2.49 5.89
CA GLU A 142 1.38 2.21 5.50
C GLU A 142 1.04 2.85 4.15
N ARG A 143 1.54 4.09 3.89
CA ARG A 143 1.41 4.75 2.60
C ARG A 143 2.14 3.98 1.49
N MET A 144 3.34 3.48 1.74
CA MET A 144 4.08 2.66 0.78
C MET A 144 3.44 1.28 0.58
N THR A 145 2.80 0.71 1.61
CA THR A 145 2.02 -0.52 1.47
C THR A 145 0.87 -0.32 0.48
N TRP A 146 0.11 0.78 0.60
CA TRP A 146 -0.95 1.10 -0.35
C TRP A 146 -0.42 1.39 -1.75
N PHE A 147 0.66 2.17 -1.87
CA PHE A 147 1.33 2.43 -3.16
C PHE A 147 1.73 1.12 -3.85
N TRP A 148 2.37 0.20 -3.13
CA TRP A 148 2.78 -1.08 -3.69
C TRP A 148 1.62 -2.04 -3.92
N PHE A 149 0.58 -2.01 -3.09
CA PHE A 149 -0.63 -2.78 -3.36
C PHE A 149 -1.29 -2.31 -4.66
N ASN A 150 -1.39 -1.01 -4.87
CA ASN A 150 -1.91 -0.44 -6.11
C ASN A 150 -1.00 -0.76 -7.33
N HIS A 151 0.31 -0.79 -7.14
CA HIS A 151 1.27 -1.14 -8.19
C HIS A 151 1.25 -2.63 -8.56
N PHE A 152 1.13 -3.51 -7.60
CA PHE A 152 0.97 -4.96 -7.74
C PHE A 152 -0.49 -5.35 -7.52
N ASN A 153 -1.40 -4.68 -8.19
CA ASN A 153 -2.83 -4.81 -7.94
C ASN A 153 -3.34 -6.23 -8.12
N VAL A 154 -4.23 -6.64 -7.21
CA VAL A 154 -5.09 -7.82 -7.34
C VAL A 154 -6.52 -7.43 -7.00
N GLN A 155 -7.50 -7.88 -7.81
CA GLN A 155 -8.91 -7.67 -7.52
C GLN A 155 -9.45 -8.70 -6.54
N ALA A 156 -9.93 -8.28 -5.39
CA ALA A 156 -10.50 -9.18 -4.38
C ALA A 156 -11.72 -9.97 -4.91
N GLY A 157 -12.48 -9.41 -5.85
CA GLY A 157 -13.65 -10.06 -6.44
C GLY A 157 -13.34 -11.25 -7.36
N LYS A 158 -12.10 -11.39 -7.88
CA LYS A 158 -11.72 -12.48 -8.75
C LYS A 158 -11.47 -13.78 -7.97
N ARG A 159 -12.15 -14.86 -8.36
CA ARG A 159 -12.00 -16.21 -7.77
C ARG A 159 -12.15 -16.18 -6.23
N ASP A 160 -11.18 -16.73 -5.50
CA ASP A 160 -11.11 -16.82 -4.04
C ASP A 160 -10.13 -15.82 -3.39
N ILE A 161 -9.73 -14.78 -4.13
CA ILE A 161 -8.75 -13.77 -3.66
C ILE A 161 -9.23 -13.05 -2.40
N ARG A 162 -10.55 -12.91 -2.19
CA ARG A 162 -11.11 -12.35 -0.94
C ARG A 162 -10.61 -13.04 0.33
N ALA A 163 -10.31 -14.33 0.27
CA ALA A 163 -9.75 -15.06 1.39
C ALA A 163 -8.24 -14.82 1.59
N MET A 164 -7.56 -14.26 0.60
CA MET A 164 -6.10 -14.10 0.55
C MET A 164 -5.64 -12.64 0.59
N VAL A 165 -6.53 -11.68 0.28
CA VAL A 165 -6.14 -10.29 0.06
C VAL A 165 -5.51 -9.63 1.29
N GLY A 166 -5.93 -10.03 2.49
CA GLY A 166 -5.33 -9.55 3.73
C GLY A 166 -3.89 -10.04 3.90
N ASP A 167 -3.62 -11.33 3.65
CA ASP A 167 -2.27 -11.90 3.69
C ASP A 167 -1.36 -11.32 2.59
N TYR A 168 -1.93 -11.02 1.43
CA TYR A 168 -1.24 -10.35 0.34
C TYR A 168 -0.81 -8.92 0.72
N GLU A 169 -1.69 -8.16 1.37
CA GLU A 169 -1.33 -6.84 1.93
C GLU A 169 -0.21 -6.94 2.97
N ASP A 170 -0.27 -7.91 3.88
CA ASP A 170 0.78 -8.13 4.89
C ASP A 170 2.13 -8.50 4.25
N THR A 171 2.10 -9.31 3.18
CA THR A 171 3.27 -9.62 2.38
C THR A 171 3.90 -8.37 1.77
N ILE A 172 3.10 -7.52 1.14
CA ILE A 172 3.55 -6.23 0.59
C ILE A 172 4.07 -5.32 1.71
N ARG A 173 3.35 -5.21 2.82
CA ARG A 173 3.72 -4.36 3.96
C ARG A 173 5.09 -4.73 4.55
N THR A 174 5.38 -6.01 4.61
CA THR A 174 6.68 -6.52 5.11
C THR A 174 7.83 -6.05 4.22
N HIS A 175 7.62 -5.94 2.90
CA HIS A 175 8.65 -5.58 1.92
C HIS A 175 8.59 -4.12 1.46
N ALA A 176 7.63 -3.32 1.97
CA ALA A 176 7.30 -1.99 1.43
C ALA A 176 8.47 -0.98 1.42
N LEU A 177 9.44 -1.13 2.31
CA LEU A 177 10.64 -0.28 2.44
C LEU A 177 11.95 -1.06 2.22
N GLY A 178 11.87 -2.33 1.81
CA GLY A 178 13.01 -3.21 1.56
C GLY A 178 13.60 -3.06 0.15
N ARG A 179 14.07 -4.15 -0.42
CA ARG A 179 14.54 -4.19 -1.81
C ARG A 179 13.39 -4.49 -2.76
N PHE A 180 13.35 -3.79 -3.88
CA PHE A 180 12.34 -4.00 -4.92
C PHE A 180 12.35 -5.44 -5.46
N ARG A 181 13.53 -6.04 -5.62
CA ARG A 181 13.69 -7.44 -6.06
C ARG A 181 12.97 -8.41 -5.11
N ASP A 182 13.10 -8.20 -3.80
CA ASP A 182 12.48 -9.05 -2.79
C ASP A 182 10.96 -8.87 -2.76
N LEU A 183 10.50 -7.63 -2.93
CA LEU A 183 9.07 -7.33 -3.06
C LEU A 183 8.45 -7.97 -4.31
N LEU A 184 9.14 -7.90 -5.46
CA LEU A 184 8.72 -8.52 -6.71
C LEU A 184 8.60 -10.05 -6.57
N GLU A 185 9.58 -10.70 -5.94
CA GLU A 185 9.51 -12.14 -5.67
C GLU A 185 8.41 -12.49 -4.67
N ALA A 186 8.24 -11.71 -3.60
CA ALA A 186 7.21 -11.94 -2.60
C ALA A 186 5.80 -11.88 -3.23
N THR A 187 5.55 -10.92 -4.11
CA THR A 187 4.28 -10.82 -4.84
C THR A 187 4.12 -11.96 -5.85
N LEU A 188 5.19 -12.37 -6.55
CA LEU A 188 5.18 -13.50 -7.48
C LEU A 188 4.85 -14.82 -6.77
N ARG A 189 5.38 -15.05 -5.59
CA ARG A 189 5.10 -16.26 -4.81
C ARG A 189 3.74 -16.26 -4.14
N HIS A 190 3.06 -15.13 -4.10
CA HIS A 190 1.79 -15.06 -3.38
C HIS A 190 0.62 -15.66 -4.19
N PRO A 191 -0.19 -16.56 -3.59
CA PRO A 191 -1.28 -17.24 -4.30
C PRO A 191 -2.34 -16.29 -4.87
N ALA A 192 -2.58 -15.14 -4.24
CA ALA A 192 -3.51 -14.14 -4.76
C ALA A 192 -3.07 -13.61 -6.15
N MET A 193 -1.78 -13.25 -6.32
CA MET A 193 -1.25 -12.78 -7.60
C MET A 193 -1.24 -13.88 -8.65
N LEU A 194 -0.80 -15.09 -8.27
CA LEU A 194 -0.78 -16.25 -9.18
C LEU A 194 -2.16 -16.60 -9.72
N ARG A 195 -3.21 -16.44 -8.91
CA ARG A 195 -4.61 -16.65 -9.33
C ARG A 195 -5.20 -15.45 -10.04
N TYR A 196 -4.77 -14.25 -9.67
CA TYR A 196 -5.25 -13.05 -10.34
C TYR A 196 -4.79 -12.99 -11.80
N LEU A 197 -3.54 -13.34 -12.08
CA LEU A 197 -2.97 -13.34 -13.43
C LEU A 197 -2.91 -14.75 -14.07
N ASP A 198 -3.63 -15.72 -13.48
CA ASP A 198 -3.86 -17.07 -14.00
C ASP A 198 -2.56 -17.90 -14.25
N ASN A 199 -1.45 -17.55 -13.56
CA ASN A 199 -0.19 -18.31 -13.67
C ASN A 199 -0.28 -19.70 -13.03
N ASP A 200 -1.20 -19.92 -12.09
CA ASP A 200 -1.47 -21.22 -11.50
C ASP A 200 -1.91 -22.25 -12.56
N GLN A 201 -2.32 -21.81 -13.75
CA GLN A 201 -2.65 -22.65 -14.89
C GLN A 201 -1.49 -22.81 -15.89
N ASN A 202 -0.40 -22.02 -15.75
CA ASN A 202 0.74 -22.04 -16.66
C ASN A 202 1.57 -23.31 -16.50
N ALA A 203 1.76 -24.05 -17.59
CA ALA A 203 2.47 -25.32 -17.59
C ALA A 203 3.15 -25.60 -18.94
N ARG A 204 4.17 -26.43 -18.93
CA ARG A 204 4.78 -26.94 -20.16
C ARG A 204 3.71 -27.49 -21.11
N GLY A 205 3.72 -27.04 -22.35
CA GLY A 205 2.74 -27.40 -23.37
C GLY A 205 1.39 -26.70 -23.28
N LYS A 206 1.21 -25.85 -22.24
CA LYS A 206 0.05 -24.96 -22.07
C LYS A 206 0.53 -23.63 -21.48
N ILE A 207 1.32 -22.90 -22.27
CA ILE A 207 1.93 -21.63 -21.84
C ILE A 207 0.83 -20.56 -21.70
N ASN A 208 0.91 -19.80 -20.58
CA ASN A 208 0.10 -18.61 -20.32
C ASN A 208 1.02 -17.41 -20.16
N GLU A 209 0.95 -16.45 -21.08
CA GLU A 209 1.80 -15.26 -21.10
C GLU A 209 1.30 -14.13 -20.19
N ASN A 210 0.07 -14.22 -19.66
CA ASN A 210 -0.57 -13.09 -18.96
C ASN A 210 0.33 -12.54 -17.85
N TYR A 211 0.72 -13.37 -16.90
CA TYR A 211 1.54 -12.91 -15.79
C TYR A 211 2.94 -12.44 -16.22
N ALA A 212 3.57 -13.15 -17.16
CA ALA A 212 4.87 -12.74 -17.69
C ALA A 212 4.82 -11.35 -18.30
N ARG A 213 3.76 -11.06 -19.05
CA ARG A 213 3.53 -9.75 -19.64
C ARG A 213 3.39 -8.67 -18.57
N GLU A 214 2.53 -8.89 -17.59
CA GLU A 214 2.27 -7.90 -16.55
C GLU A 214 3.50 -7.63 -15.66
N ILE A 215 4.30 -8.65 -15.38
CA ILE A 215 5.58 -8.46 -14.68
C ILE A 215 6.47 -7.47 -15.43
N MET A 216 6.59 -7.61 -16.74
CA MET A 216 7.47 -6.75 -17.55
C MET A 216 6.86 -5.38 -17.82
N GLU A 217 5.59 -5.31 -18.16
CA GLU A 217 4.90 -4.09 -18.61
C GLU A 217 4.48 -3.17 -17.46
N LEU A 218 3.87 -3.72 -16.42
CA LEU A 218 3.26 -2.91 -15.35
C LEU A 218 4.06 -2.94 -14.06
N HIS A 219 4.60 -4.11 -13.70
CA HIS A 219 5.19 -4.32 -12.38
C HIS A 219 6.69 -4.00 -12.31
N SER A 220 7.39 -3.86 -13.46
CA SER A 220 8.83 -3.61 -13.44
C SER A 220 9.33 -2.66 -14.53
N MET A 221 9.62 -3.14 -15.74
CA MET A 221 10.34 -2.40 -16.77
C MET A 221 9.54 -1.25 -17.40
N GLY A 222 8.23 -1.37 -17.47
CA GLY A 222 7.36 -0.40 -18.14
C GLY A 222 7.12 -0.75 -19.62
N VAL A 223 5.99 -0.30 -20.15
CA VAL A 223 5.61 -0.51 -21.57
C VAL A 223 6.64 0.13 -22.50
N GLY A 224 7.04 -0.61 -23.53
CA GLY A 224 7.96 -0.08 -24.57
C GLY A 224 9.40 0.11 -24.10
N SER A 225 9.83 -0.51 -23.03
CA SER A 225 11.15 -0.35 -22.41
C SER A 225 12.28 -1.16 -23.06
N GLY A 226 12.03 -1.73 -24.25
CA GLY A 226 13.05 -2.41 -25.05
C GLY A 226 13.06 -3.94 -24.97
N TYR A 227 12.22 -4.57 -24.14
CA TYR A 227 11.96 -6.01 -24.22
C TYR A 227 11.08 -6.33 -25.44
N THR A 228 11.14 -7.58 -25.88
CA THR A 228 10.43 -8.07 -27.05
C THR A 228 9.28 -9.03 -26.67
N GLN A 229 8.38 -9.31 -27.63
CA GLN A 229 7.38 -10.36 -27.44
C GLN A 229 8.03 -11.74 -27.17
N ALA A 230 9.23 -12.00 -27.72
CA ALA A 230 9.98 -13.21 -27.42
C ALA A 230 10.41 -13.27 -25.96
N ASP A 231 10.84 -12.15 -25.36
CA ASP A 231 11.17 -12.10 -23.93
C ASP A 231 9.95 -12.42 -23.05
N VAL A 232 8.76 -11.92 -23.41
CA VAL A 232 7.50 -12.27 -22.71
C VAL A 232 7.22 -13.76 -22.78
N GLN A 233 7.40 -14.38 -23.95
CA GLN A 233 7.21 -15.83 -24.13
C GLN A 233 8.22 -16.64 -23.33
N GLU A 234 9.49 -16.23 -23.34
CA GLU A 234 10.55 -16.89 -22.58
C GLU A 234 10.32 -16.76 -21.06
N LEU A 235 9.88 -15.60 -20.58
CA LEU A 235 9.49 -15.44 -19.17
C LEU A 235 8.28 -16.32 -18.81
N ALA A 236 7.29 -16.42 -19.68
CA ALA A 236 6.15 -17.31 -19.49
C ALA A 236 6.58 -18.80 -19.40
N ARG A 237 7.57 -19.22 -20.20
CA ARG A 237 8.18 -20.56 -20.11
C ARG A 237 8.93 -20.75 -18.79
N ILE A 238 9.67 -19.74 -18.33
CA ILE A 238 10.37 -19.73 -17.02
C ILE A 238 9.35 -19.88 -15.88
N LEU A 239 8.20 -19.21 -15.96
CA LEU A 239 7.17 -19.24 -14.94
C LEU A 239 6.30 -20.52 -14.98
N THR A 240 6.50 -21.46 -15.91
CA THR A 240 5.77 -22.73 -15.91
C THR A 240 6.04 -23.53 -14.64
N GLY A 241 5.01 -24.12 -14.07
CA GLY A 241 5.11 -24.87 -12.81
C GLY A 241 5.03 -24.03 -11.54
N VAL A 242 5.18 -22.70 -11.64
CA VAL A 242 4.88 -21.79 -10.52
C VAL A 242 3.37 -21.69 -10.37
N GLY A 243 2.84 -22.06 -9.19
CA GLY A 243 1.41 -22.19 -9.01
C GLY A 243 0.94 -22.22 -7.57
N VAL A 244 -0.28 -22.69 -7.39
CA VAL A 244 -0.98 -22.78 -6.10
C VAL A 244 -1.43 -24.21 -5.89
N ASP A 245 -1.10 -24.81 -4.75
CA ASP A 245 -1.59 -26.10 -4.31
C ASP A 245 -2.30 -25.99 -2.96
N GLN A 246 -3.56 -26.42 -2.93
CA GLN A 246 -4.42 -26.45 -1.74
C GLN A 246 -4.50 -27.86 -1.10
N LYS A 247 -3.92 -28.86 -1.76
CA LYS A 247 -3.98 -30.23 -1.27
C LYS A 247 -3.04 -30.40 -0.07
N PRO A 248 -3.38 -31.19 0.94
CA PRO A 248 -2.53 -31.42 2.09
C PRO A 248 -1.21 -32.13 1.70
N ASP A 249 -1.29 -33.07 0.77
CA ASP A 249 -0.18 -33.93 0.35
C ASP A 249 0.56 -33.36 -0.87
N ALA A 250 1.89 -33.49 -0.88
CA ALA A 250 2.69 -33.15 -2.04
C ALA A 250 2.34 -34.05 -3.25
N PRO A 251 2.44 -33.54 -4.48
CA PRO A 251 2.14 -34.33 -5.68
C PRO A 251 3.12 -35.51 -5.80
N ARG A 252 2.65 -36.62 -6.37
CA ARG A 252 3.52 -37.77 -6.70
C ARG A 252 4.42 -37.37 -7.87
N LEU A 253 5.70 -37.23 -7.61
CA LEU A 253 6.71 -36.85 -8.60
C LEU A 253 7.65 -38.03 -8.88
N LYS A 254 8.24 -38.03 -10.09
CA LYS A 254 9.37 -38.92 -10.39
C LYS A 254 10.55 -38.61 -9.47
N PRO A 255 11.38 -39.63 -9.09
CA PRO A 255 12.46 -39.43 -8.15
C PRO A 255 13.42 -38.27 -8.48
N GLU A 256 13.73 -38.07 -9.77
CA GLU A 256 14.59 -37.00 -10.27
C GLU A 256 14.01 -35.61 -10.14
N LEU A 257 12.68 -35.48 -10.03
CA LEU A 257 11.98 -34.18 -9.89
C LEU A 257 11.70 -33.83 -8.42
N GLN A 258 11.70 -34.80 -7.51
CA GLN A 258 11.39 -34.56 -6.10
C GLN A 258 12.27 -33.47 -5.43
N PRO A 259 13.60 -33.45 -5.66
CA PRO A 259 14.46 -32.40 -5.05
C PRO A 259 14.18 -30.98 -5.58
N LEU A 260 13.51 -30.85 -6.72
CA LEU A 260 13.20 -29.55 -7.35
C LEU A 260 11.82 -29.02 -6.93
N TYR A 261 11.00 -29.82 -6.25
CA TYR A 261 9.68 -29.39 -5.77
C TYR A 261 9.83 -28.43 -4.59
N LEU A 262 9.17 -27.27 -4.69
CA LEU A 262 9.12 -26.28 -3.61
C LEU A 262 7.67 -26.08 -3.19
N ARG A 263 7.46 -25.93 -1.88
CA ARG A 263 6.17 -25.57 -1.30
C ARG A 263 6.36 -24.65 -0.09
N ALA A 264 5.57 -23.57 -0.05
CA ALA A 264 5.47 -22.67 1.09
C ALA A 264 4.02 -22.23 1.25
N GLY A 265 3.33 -22.78 2.25
CA GLY A 265 1.88 -22.56 2.40
C GLY A 265 1.10 -23.06 1.17
N LEU A 266 0.41 -22.15 0.51
CA LEU A 266 -0.33 -22.42 -0.74
C LEU A 266 0.52 -22.29 -2.00
N PHE A 267 1.68 -21.65 -1.94
CA PHE A 267 2.61 -21.56 -3.08
C PHE A 267 3.24 -22.91 -3.37
N GLU A 268 3.30 -23.27 -4.67
CA GLU A 268 4.12 -24.40 -5.14
C GLU A 268 4.96 -24.02 -6.37
N PHE A 269 6.13 -24.63 -6.48
CA PHE A 269 6.78 -24.85 -7.77
C PHE A 269 6.74 -26.35 -8.05
N ASN A 270 5.99 -26.72 -9.10
CA ASN A 270 5.81 -28.13 -9.51
C ASN A 270 6.67 -28.44 -10.73
N PRO A 271 7.82 -29.12 -10.55
CA PRO A 271 8.75 -29.40 -11.64
C PRO A 271 8.17 -30.33 -12.72
N ALA A 272 7.12 -31.11 -12.42
CA ALA A 272 6.46 -31.91 -13.45
C ALA A 272 5.67 -31.06 -14.47
N ARG A 273 5.35 -29.83 -14.12
CA ARG A 273 4.65 -28.85 -14.98
C ARG A 273 5.61 -27.87 -15.65
N HIS A 274 6.92 -27.89 -15.26
CA HIS A 274 7.91 -26.92 -15.72
C HIS A 274 8.51 -27.29 -17.09
N ASP A 275 8.83 -26.27 -17.88
CA ASP A 275 9.60 -26.38 -19.13
C ASP A 275 11.09 -26.25 -18.85
N PHE A 276 11.82 -27.37 -18.89
CA PHE A 276 13.27 -27.41 -18.64
C PHE A 276 14.12 -27.10 -19.90
N GLY A 277 13.52 -26.71 -21.03
CA GLY A 277 14.27 -26.26 -22.20
C GLY A 277 15.06 -24.98 -21.90
N THR A 278 16.20 -24.79 -22.57
CA THR A 278 16.95 -23.53 -22.51
C THR A 278 16.07 -22.35 -22.94
N LYS A 279 16.18 -21.23 -22.27
CA LYS A 279 15.48 -19.97 -22.55
C LYS A 279 16.48 -18.87 -22.89
N HIS A 280 16.07 -17.93 -23.74
CA HIS A 280 16.84 -16.74 -24.06
C HIS A 280 16.04 -15.51 -23.62
N PHE A 281 16.40 -14.94 -22.46
CA PHE A 281 15.63 -13.89 -21.81
C PHE A 281 16.47 -12.64 -21.58
N LEU A 282 16.01 -11.48 -22.08
CA LEU A 282 16.70 -10.19 -22.00
C LEU A 282 18.19 -10.27 -22.42
N GLY A 283 18.46 -11.02 -23.48
CA GLY A 283 19.83 -11.21 -24.01
C GLY A 283 20.70 -12.22 -23.25
N HIS A 284 20.17 -12.92 -22.25
CA HIS A 284 20.87 -13.94 -21.45
C HIS A 284 20.34 -15.34 -21.74
N GLU A 285 21.25 -16.32 -21.79
CA GLU A 285 20.89 -17.74 -21.83
C GLU A 285 20.62 -18.24 -20.40
N ILE A 286 19.43 -18.79 -20.17
CA ILE A 286 19.03 -19.40 -18.90
C ILE A 286 18.80 -20.88 -19.14
N LYS A 287 19.62 -21.71 -18.48
CA LYS A 287 19.54 -23.18 -18.60
C LYS A 287 18.47 -23.73 -17.67
N GLY A 288 17.79 -24.81 -18.10
CA GLY A 288 16.75 -25.48 -17.33
C GLY A 288 17.27 -26.01 -15.98
N SER A 289 16.91 -25.33 -14.89
CA SER A 289 17.34 -25.66 -13.53
C SER A 289 16.19 -25.64 -12.50
N GLY A 290 14.95 -25.45 -12.97
CA GLY A 290 13.76 -25.36 -12.12
C GLY A 290 13.56 -23.96 -11.56
N PHE A 291 13.19 -23.81 -10.27
CA PHE A 291 12.84 -22.50 -9.71
C PHE A 291 13.99 -21.48 -9.75
N ALA A 292 15.24 -21.92 -9.75
CA ALA A 292 16.41 -21.05 -9.92
C ALA A 292 16.36 -20.22 -11.25
N GLU A 293 15.64 -20.68 -12.27
CA GLU A 293 15.40 -19.91 -13.49
C GLU A 293 14.53 -18.69 -13.23
N VAL A 294 13.53 -18.84 -12.35
CA VAL A 294 12.65 -17.74 -11.92
C VAL A 294 13.48 -16.70 -11.16
N GLU A 295 14.32 -17.13 -10.23
CA GLU A 295 15.19 -16.23 -9.45
C GLU A 295 16.14 -15.44 -10.37
N GLN A 296 16.79 -16.12 -11.35
CA GLN A 296 17.63 -15.46 -12.34
C GLN A 296 16.88 -14.44 -13.19
N ALA A 297 15.66 -14.78 -13.64
CA ALA A 297 14.84 -13.86 -14.43
C ALA A 297 14.43 -12.61 -13.61
N LEU A 298 14.05 -12.79 -12.34
CA LEU A 298 13.73 -11.68 -11.44
C LEU A 298 14.94 -10.78 -11.17
N ASP A 299 16.13 -11.34 -11.04
CA ASP A 299 17.37 -10.56 -10.88
C ASP A 299 17.64 -9.69 -12.11
N LEU A 300 17.52 -10.26 -13.33
CA LEU A 300 17.68 -9.51 -14.58
C LEU A 300 16.65 -8.38 -14.73
N ILE A 301 15.40 -8.65 -14.37
CA ILE A 301 14.32 -7.65 -14.40
C ILE A 301 14.57 -6.54 -13.37
N ALA A 302 14.91 -6.90 -12.13
CA ALA A 302 15.09 -5.93 -11.05
C ALA A 302 16.32 -5.03 -11.26
N ASP A 303 17.40 -5.55 -11.82
CA ASP A 303 18.62 -4.78 -12.11
C ASP A 303 18.55 -4.00 -13.44
N SER A 304 17.45 -4.14 -14.21
CA SER A 304 17.28 -3.41 -15.46
C SER A 304 17.24 -1.88 -15.24
N PRO A 305 17.96 -1.09 -16.06
CA PRO A 305 17.83 0.36 -16.05
C PRO A 305 16.40 0.86 -16.33
N ALA A 306 15.62 0.12 -17.11
CA ALA A 306 14.23 0.42 -17.39
C ALA A 306 13.37 0.30 -16.12
N THR A 307 13.55 -0.78 -15.34
CA THR A 307 12.89 -0.96 -14.04
C THR A 307 13.23 0.19 -13.09
N ALA A 308 14.51 0.54 -12.99
CA ALA A 308 14.94 1.64 -12.12
C ALA A 308 14.26 2.97 -12.49
N HIS A 309 14.15 3.27 -13.79
CA HIS A 309 13.49 4.49 -14.28
C HIS A 309 11.97 4.44 -14.04
N HIS A 310 11.31 3.35 -14.43
CA HIS A 310 9.86 3.20 -14.30
C HIS A 310 9.40 3.29 -12.83
N ILE A 311 10.06 2.58 -11.92
CA ILE A 311 9.74 2.63 -10.48
C ILE A 311 10.02 4.02 -9.90
N ALA A 312 11.15 4.64 -10.25
CA ALA A 312 11.45 6.01 -9.82
C ALA A 312 10.40 7.01 -10.32
N GLN A 313 9.94 6.88 -11.56
CA GLN A 313 8.89 7.71 -12.16
C GLN A 313 7.56 7.57 -11.40
N LYS A 314 7.11 6.33 -11.16
CA LYS A 314 5.85 6.07 -10.41
C LYS A 314 5.91 6.59 -8.98
N MET A 315 7.01 6.35 -8.26
CA MET A 315 7.20 6.88 -6.90
C MET A 315 7.23 8.40 -6.89
N ALA A 316 7.96 9.03 -7.81
CA ALA A 316 8.00 10.48 -7.90
C ALA A 316 6.63 11.08 -8.21
N ALA A 317 5.87 10.53 -9.16
CA ALA A 317 4.51 10.95 -9.47
C ALA A 317 3.59 10.87 -8.24
N TYR A 318 3.61 9.74 -7.54
CA TYR A 318 2.79 9.54 -6.35
C TYR A 318 3.04 10.56 -5.25
N PHE A 319 4.30 10.99 -5.03
CA PHE A 319 4.66 11.89 -3.92
C PHE A 319 4.77 13.36 -4.30
N THR A 320 5.00 13.68 -5.59
CA THR A 320 5.24 15.09 -6.02
C THR A 320 4.14 15.65 -6.93
N GLY A 321 3.19 14.81 -7.35
CA GLY A 321 2.09 15.17 -8.23
C GLY A 321 2.32 14.72 -9.68
N ASP A 322 1.33 14.97 -10.54
CA ASP A 322 1.13 14.38 -11.86
C ASP A 322 2.34 14.43 -12.79
N THR A 323 3.17 15.47 -12.68
CA THR A 323 4.32 15.69 -13.56
C THR A 323 5.60 15.83 -12.73
N PRO A 324 6.21 14.71 -12.31
CA PRO A 324 7.44 14.76 -11.55
C PRO A 324 8.60 15.33 -12.40
N PRO A 325 9.46 16.18 -11.81
CA PRO A 325 10.61 16.74 -12.52
C PRO A 325 11.55 15.64 -13.02
N PRO A 326 11.91 15.60 -14.34
CA PRO A 326 12.75 14.55 -14.91
C PRO A 326 14.10 14.41 -14.19
N ALA A 327 14.72 15.50 -13.79
CA ALA A 327 15.99 15.47 -13.06
C ALA A 327 15.88 14.78 -11.68
N LEU A 328 14.73 14.84 -11.02
CA LEU A 328 14.46 14.09 -9.80
C LEU A 328 14.36 12.59 -10.09
N VAL A 329 13.58 12.24 -11.13
CA VAL A 329 13.40 10.84 -11.54
C VAL A 329 14.74 10.19 -11.87
N GLU A 330 15.61 10.86 -12.62
CA GLU A 330 16.95 10.35 -12.95
C GLU A 330 17.83 10.15 -11.72
N ARG A 331 17.81 11.06 -10.74
CA ARG A 331 18.55 10.86 -9.48
C ARG A 331 18.01 9.70 -8.65
N MET A 332 16.69 9.53 -8.62
CA MET A 332 16.06 8.40 -7.96
C MET A 332 16.41 7.07 -8.65
N ALA A 333 16.33 7.03 -9.98
CA ALA A 333 16.72 5.87 -10.79
C ALA A 333 18.21 5.53 -10.63
N ALA A 334 19.09 6.52 -10.58
CA ALA A 334 20.51 6.32 -10.30
C ALA A 334 20.74 5.75 -8.90
N THR A 335 19.97 6.19 -7.89
CA THR A 335 20.03 5.62 -6.55
C THR A 335 19.53 4.18 -6.57
N PHE A 336 18.42 3.90 -7.23
CA PHE A 336 17.85 2.55 -7.37
C PHE A 336 18.92 1.58 -7.91
N ARG A 337 19.56 1.91 -9.05
CA ARG A 337 20.62 1.08 -9.64
C ARG A 337 21.81 0.87 -8.69
N ARG A 338 22.29 1.95 -8.05
CA ARG A 338 23.45 1.88 -7.14
C ARG A 338 23.22 1.04 -5.90
N THR A 339 21.99 0.98 -5.45
CA THR A 339 21.59 0.27 -4.21
C THR A 339 20.85 -1.04 -4.47
N HIS A 340 20.82 -1.52 -5.73
CA HIS A 340 20.09 -2.73 -6.14
C HIS A 340 18.64 -2.71 -5.67
N GLY A 341 17.95 -1.59 -5.92
CA GLY A 341 16.52 -1.45 -5.64
C GLY A 341 16.15 -1.18 -4.18
N ASP A 342 17.04 -0.64 -3.33
CA ASP A 342 16.71 -0.23 -1.96
C ASP A 342 15.67 0.91 -1.99
N ILE A 343 14.42 0.57 -1.67
CA ILE A 343 13.26 1.47 -1.71
C ILE A 343 13.43 2.62 -0.71
N ALA A 344 13.91 2.34 0.50
CA ALA A 344 14.15 3.37 1.51
C ALA A 344 15.21 4.38 1.07
N ALA A 345 16.28 3.94 0.39
CA ALA A 345 17.30 4.82 -0.17
C ALA A 345 16.76 5.70 -1.30
N VAL A 346 15.88 5.15 -2.16
CA VAL A 346 15.22 5.89 -3.25
C VAL A 346 14.28 6.95 -2.67
N LEU A 347 13.45 6.60 -1.69
CA LEU A 347 12.58 7.53 -0.95
C LEU A 347 13.40 8.64 -0.30
N LYS A 348 14.49 8.31 0.37
CA LYS A 348 15.38 9.29 1.00
C LYS A 348 15.97 10.28 -0.02
N THR A 349 16.34 9.81 -1.21
CA THR A 349 16.82 10.66 -2.32
C THR A 349 15.75 11.65 -2.75
N MET A 350 14.50 11.21 -2.90
CA MET A 350 13.35 12.06 -3.24
C MET A 350 13.06 13.07 -2.12
N ILE A 351 12.88 12.60 -0.90
CA ILE A 351 12.44 13.39 0.26
C ILE A 351 13.42 14.54 0.55
N ARG A 352 14.72 14.32 0.35
CA ARG A 352 15.76 15.34 0.56
C ARG A 352 15.97 16.29 -0.64
N SER A 353 15.20 16.12 -1.71
CA SER A 353 15.34 16.95 -2.90
C SER A 353 14.61 18.29 -2.77
N ARG A 354 15.13 19.30 -3.48
CA ARG A 354 14.46 20.61 -3.60
C ARG A 354 13.14 20.50 -4.34
N GLU A 355 13.05 19.59 -5.30
CA GLU A 355 11.85 19.33 -6.09
C GLU A 355 10.72 18.78 -5.22
N PHE A 356 11.03 17.87 -4.30
CA PHE A 356 10.05 17.40 -3.32
C PHE A 356 9.59 18.55 -2.42
N ALA A 357 10.48 19.38 -1.90
CA ALA A 357 10.09 20.53 -1.10
C ALA A 357 9.18 21.50 -1.87
N ALA A 358 9.52 21.78 -3.15
CA ALA A 358 8.76 22.71 -4.00
C ALA A 358 7.42 22.15 -4.52
N SER A 359 7.14 20.86 -4.38
CA SER A 359 5.89 20.22 -4.83
C SER A 359 4.79 20.22 -3.76
N ALA A 360 5.01 20.83 -2.59
CA ALA A 360 3.99 20.95 -1.56
C ALA A 360 2.71 21.63 -2.10
N GLY A 361 1.55 21.03 -1.80
CA GLY A 361 0.25 21.51 -2.28
C GLY A 361 -0.07 21.25 -3.76
N ARG A 362 0.76 20.48 -4.48
CA ARG A 362 0.52 20.16 -5.90
C ARG A 362 -0.17 18.81 -6.11
N GLY A 363 0.04 17.85 -5.22
CA GLY A 363 -0.59 16.55 -5.34
C GLY A 363 -2.07 16.61 -4.98
N PHE A 364 -2.97 16.26 -5.90
CA PHE A 364 -4.37 16.11 -5.59
C PHE A 364 -4.58 14.82 -4.80
N LYS A 365 -5.37 14.86 -3.74
CA LYS A 365 -5.65 13.69 -2.92
C LYS A 365 -6.59 12.73 -3.66
N ASP A 366 -6.18 11.48 -3.79
CA ASP A 366 -7.09 10.39 -4.13
C ASP A 366 -8.14 10.17 -3.02
N PRO A 367 -9.17 9.35 -3.22
CA PRO A 367 -10.20 9.08 -2.22
C PRO A 367 -9.68 8.49 -0.91
N VAL A 368 -8.66 7.64 -0.96
CA VAL A 368 -8.02 7.05 0.23
C VAL A 368 -7.34 8.15 1.03
N ASP A 369 -6.51 8.96 0.39
CA ASP A 369 -5.76 10.05 1.02
C ASP A 369 -6.72 11.12 1.61
N TYR A 370 -7.73 11.52 0.83
CA TYR A 370 -8.75 12.47 1.26
C TYR A 370 -9.48 11.98 2.53
N THR A 371 -10.00 10.76 2.50
CA THR A 371 -10.81 10.23 3.59
C THR A 371 -9.99 10.03 4.86
N LEU A 372 -8.81 9.38 4.72
CA LEU A 372 -7.95 9.12 5.86
C LEU A 372 -7.44 10.42 6.50
N SER A 373 -7.05 11.41 5.69
CA SER A 373 -6.58 12.70 6.22
C SER A 373 -7.69 13.47 6.94
N ALA A 374 -8.92 13.42 6.44
CA ALA A 374 -10.08 14.05 7.09
C ALA A 374 -10.42 13.37 8.43
N VAL A 375 -10.44 12.02 8.45
CA VAL A 375 -10.72 11.25 9.68
C VAL A 375 -9.63 11.43 10.72
N ARG A 376 -8.34 11.39 10.33
CA ARG A 376 -7.21 11.64 11.24
C ARG A 376 -7.27 13.03 11.88
N LEU A 377 -7.57 14.05 11.07
CA LEU A 377 -7.67 15.42 11.57
C LEU A 377 -8.88 15.60 12.48
N ALA A 378 -10.00 14.93 12.19
CA ALA A 378 -11.24 15.07 12.96
C ALA A 378 -11.25 14.23 14.25
N TYR A 379 -10.65 13.03 14.22
CA TYR A 379 -10.85 12.00 15.24
C TYR A 379 -9.56 11.26 15.63
N GLY A 380 -8.39 11.71 15.21
CA GLY A 380 -7.12 11.00 15.47
C GLY A 380 -6.73 10.89 16.95
N ASP A 381 -7.37 11.63 17.83
CA ASP A 381 -7.26 11.55 19.30
C ASP A 381 -8.12 10.41 19.92
N ARG A 382 -8.98 9.77 19.12
CA ARG A 382 -9.89 8.72 19.56
C ARG A 382 -9.76 7.49 18.68
N VAL A 383 -9.71 6.32 19.29
CA VAL A 383 -9.75 5.05 18.51
C VAL A 383 -11.17 4.80 18.02
N ILE A 384 -11.35 4.65 16.70
CA ILE A 384 -12.63 4.28 16.12
C ILE A 384 -12.95 2.81 16.42
N ALA A 385 -14.19 2.52 16.73
CA ALA A 385 -14.65 1.15 16.98
C ALA A 385 -15.09 0.45 15.68
N ASN A 386 -15.54 1.21 14.69
CA ASN A 386 -16.07 0.70 13.42
C ASN A 386 -15.42 1.40 12.22
N PRO A 387 -14.48 0.77 11.54
CA PRO A 387 -13.85 1.31 10.33
C PRO A 387 -14.73 1.27 9.06
N GLN A 388 -15.84 0.54 9.06
CA GLN A 388 -16.69 0.34 7.86
C GLN A 388 -17.19 1.65 7.22
N PRO A 389 -17.57 2.71 7.95
CA PRO A 389 -17.92 3.96 7.31
C PRO A 389 -16.77 4.56 6.49
N VAL A 390 -15.52 4.44 6.95
CA VAL A 390 -14.33 4.92 6.21
C VAL A 390 -14.17 4.14 4.91
N VAL A 391 -14.24 2.81 4.97
CA VAL A 391 -14.24 1.93 3.78
C VAL A 391 -15.34 2.33 2.80
N GLY A 392 -16.55 2.59 3.32
CA GLY A 392 -17.70 3.01 2.53
C GLY A 392 -17.49 4.35 1.82
N TRP A 393 -16.92 5.35 2.49
CA TRP A 393 -16.63 6.67 1.91
C TRP A 393 -15.59 6.60 0.78
N ILE A 394 -14.51 5.85 0.99
CA ILE A 394 -13.49 5.62 -0.02
C ILE A 394 -14.11 5.00 -1.28
N ARG A 395 -14.91 3.94 -1.09
CA ARG A 395 -15.60 3.25 -2.19
C ARG A 395 -16.59 4.15 -2.94
N GLN A 396 -17.35 5.00 -2.23
CA GLN A 396 -18.31 5.94 -2.85
C GLN A 396 -17.62 6.93 -3.78
N MET A 397 -16.38 7.28 -3.54
CA MET A 397 -15.56 8.14 -4.41
C MET A 397 -14.86 7.37 -5.55
N GLY A 398 -15.05 6.05 -5.66
CA GLY A 398 -14.57 5.24 -6.78
C GLY A 398 -13.26 4.50 -6.54
N GLU A 399 -12.60 4.64 -5.38
CA GLU A 399 -11.36 3.94 -5.03
C GLU A 399 -11.61 2.84 -3.98
N GLY A 400 -12.45 1.85 -4.31
CA GLY A 400 -12.71 0.74 -3.38
C GLY A 400 -11.44 -0.04 -3.05
N LEU A 401 -11.15 -0.22 -1.74
CA LEU A 401 -9.96 -0.96 -1.30
C LEU A 401 -10.00 -2.39 -1.86
N TYR A 402 -8.97 -2.78 -2.63
CA TYR A 402 -8.80 -4.09 -3.29
C TYR A 402 -9.84 -4.40 -4.38
N ASP A 403 -10.54 -3.39 -4.91
CA ASP A 403 -11.64 -3.57 -5.85
C ASP A 403 -11.27 -3.19 -7.30
N HIS A 404 -10.07 -2.67 -7.57
CA HIS A 404 -9.66 -2.30 -8.94
C HIS A 404 -9.55 -3.53 -9.84
N GLU A 405 -10.16 -3.45 -11.05
CA GLU A 405 -10.38 -4.63 -11.90
C GLU A 405 -9.16 -5.04 -12.72
N THR A 406 -8.34 -4.08 -13.11
CA THR A 406 -7.18 -4.30 -14.00
C THR A 406 -5.83 -4.27 -13.26
N PRO A 407 -4.80 -4.95 -13.76
CA PRO A 407 -3.53 -5.10 -13.04
C PRO A 407 -2.68 -3.83 -12.94
N ASP A 408 -2.99 -2.78 -13.70
CA ASP A 408 -2.32 -1.47 -13.66
C ASP A 408 -2.59 -0.64 -12.39
N GLY A 409 -3.67 -1.01 -11.65
CA GLY A 409 -4.10 -0.32 -10.44
C GLY A 409 -4.82 1.01 -10.70
N TYR A 410 -5.21 1.68 -9.63
CA TYR A 410 -5.85 2.99 -9.70
C TYR A 410 -4.91 4.08 -10.21
N ASP A 411 -5.48 5.09 -10.88
CA ASP A 411 -4.74 6.23 -11.40
C ASP A 411 -4.02 7.01 -10.28
N LEU A 412 -2.77 7.35 -10.50
CA LEU A 412 -1.95 8.15 -9.58
C LEU A 412 -2.07 9.66 -9.83
N THR A 413 -2.78 10.07 -10.89
CA THR A 413 -2.88 11.46 -11.30
C THR A 413 -4.19 12.12 -10.88
N SER A 414 -4.21 13.44 -10.82
CA SER A 414 -5.39 14.23 -10.48
C SER A 414 -6.57 14.01 -11.45
N ALA A 415 -6.27 13.66 -12.70
CA ALA A 415 -7.28 13.42 -13.74
C ALA A 415 -8.25 12.29 -13.37
N GLY A 416 -7.77 11.24 -12.70
CA GLY A 416 -8.60 10.13 -12.21
C GLY A 416 -9.57 10.52 -11.10
N TRP A 417 -9.32 11.63 -10.37
CA TRP A 417 -9.98 11.91 -9.08
C TRP A 417 -10.68 13.25 -8.96
N SER A 418 -10.60 14.12 -9.99
CA SER A 418 -11.13 15.50 -9.97
C SER A 418 -12.43 15.68 -10.75
N ALA A 419 -13.08 14.60 -11.19
CA ALA A 419 -14.34 14.68 -11.92
C ALA A 419 -15.46 15.32 -11.09
N PRO A 420 -16.40 16.09 -11.70
CA PRO A 420 -17.45 16.82 -10.98
C PRO A 420 -18.30 15.93 -10.06
N GLY A 421 -18.63 14.70 -10.47
CA GLY A 421 -19.38 13.75 -9.64
C GLY A 421 -18.62 13.31 -8.39
N GLN A 422 -17.33 13.09 -8.51
CA GLN A 422 -16.46 12.77 -7.37
C GLN A 422 -16.34 13.96 -6.41
N MET A 423 -16.28 15.19 -6.92
CA MET A 423 -16.25 16.39 -6.08
C MET A 423 -17.56 16.55 -5.29
N ALA A 424 -18.73 16.31 -5.90
CA ALA A 424 -20.02 16.33 -5.19
C ALA A 424 -20.03 15.28 -4.05
N THR A 425 -19.55 14.06 -4.31
CA THR A 425 -19.43 13.00 -3.29
C THR A 425 -18.49 13.40 -2.15
N ARG A 426 -17.36 14.08 -2.45
CA ARG A 426 -16.44 14.60 -1.42
C ARG A 426 -17.13 15.61 -0.50
N PHE A 427 -17.98 16.50 -1.03
CA PHE A 427 -18.73 17.46 -0.22
C PHE A 427 -19.75 16.77 0.70
N ASP A 428 -20.37 15.69 0.26
CA ASP A 428 -21.28 14.90 1.10
C ASP A 428 -20.50 14.18 2.23
N ILE A 429 -19.34 13.60 1.91
CA ILE A 429 -18.47 12.95 2.90
C ILE A 429 -17.88 13.99 3.87
N ALA A 430 -17.48 15.17 3.39
CA ALA A 430 -17.04 16.27 4.24
C ALA A 430 -18.08 16.64 5.32
N ARG A 431 -19.36 16.70 4.93
CA ARG A 431 -20.46 16.94 5.88
C ARG A 431 -20.62 15.81 6.88
N GLN A 432 -20.50 14.55 6.46
CA GLN A 432 -20.61 13.40 7.34
C GLN A 432 -19.46 13.37 8.37
N ILE A 433 -18.21 13.54 7.92
CA ILE A 433 -17.03 13.57 8.80
C ILE A 433 -17.09 14.79 9.72
N GLY A 434 -17.34 15.97 9.17
CA GLY A 434 -17.37 17.22 9.93
C GLY A 434 -18.54 17.33 10.91
N GLY A 435 -19.62 16.58 10.68
CA GLY A 435 -20.85 16.59 11.47
C GLY A 435 -20.88 15.70 12.71
N GLY A 436 -19.81 14.89 12.94
CA GLY A 436 -19.73 14.05 14.15
C GLY A 436 -19.50 12.57 13.90
N ALA A 437 -19.82 12.04 12.71
CA ALA A 437 -19.54 10.67 12.25
C ALA A 437 -19.80 9.56 13.31
N ALA A 438 -20.93 9.62 14.00
CA ALA A 438 -21.26 8.79 15.18
C ALA A 438 -21.08 7.28 14.96
N ARG A 439 -21.30 6.81 13.71
CA ARG A 439 -21.12 5.39 13.34
C ARG A 439 -19.68 4.88 13.48
N LEU A 440 -18.68 5.75 13.44
CA LEU A 440 -17.27 5.36 13.67
C LEU A 440 -17.04 4.82 15.09
N PHE A 441 -17.89 5.22 16.05
CA PHE A 441 -17.77 4.88 17.46
C PHE A 441 -18.82 3.87 17.93
N GLN A 442 -19.65 3.35 17.02
CA GLN A 442 -20.61 2.29 17.30
C GLN A 442 -19.88 0.94 17.21
N SER A 443 -20.09 0.08 18.23
CA SER A 443 -19.56 -1.28 18.15
C SER A 443 -20.10 -2.01 16.91
N PRO A 444 -19.28 -2.73 16.16
CA PRO A 444 -19.76 -3.60 15.08
C PRO A 444 -20.76 -4.67 15.55
N ASP A 445 -20.65 -5.09 16.83
CA ASP A 445 -21.50 -6.09 17.44
C ASP A 445 -22.79 -5.52 18.05
N ALA A 446 -23.06 -4.22 17.85
CA ALA A 446 -24.29 -3.61 18.34
C ALA A 446 -25.52 -4.28 17.71
N ALA A 447 -26.53 -4.55 18.52
CA ALA A 447 -27.78 -5.15 18.03
C ALA A 447 -28.39 -4.30 16.88
N PRO A 448 -29.00 -4.94 15.86
CA PRO A 448 -29.68 -4.24 14.79
C PRO A 448 -30.68 -3.20 15.34
N GLY A 449 -30.60 -1.98 14.83
CA GLY A 449 -31.45 -0.87 15.30
C GLY A 449 -30.92 -0.09 16.51
N THR A 450 -29.80 -0.52 17.12
CA THR A 450 -29.17 0.28 18.18
C THR A 450 -28.69 1.61 17.61
N PRO A 451 -29.11 2.77 18.18
CA PRO A 451 -28.62 4.06 17.72
C PRO A 451 -27.12 4.20 18.02
N PRO A 452 -26.35 4.86 17.14
CA PRO A 452 -24.94 5.12 17.43
C PRO A 452 -24.81 6.03 18.66
N PRO A 453 -23.68 5.92 19.39
CA PRO A 453 -23.41 6.79 20.53
C PRO A 453 -23.36 8.26 20.08
N PRO A 454 -23.73 9.22 20.94
CA PRO A 454 -23.58 10.64 20.62
C PRO A 454 -22.13 10.96 20.23
N ALA A 455 -21.95 11.58 19.09
CA ALA A 455 -20.65 12.07 18.62
C ALA A 455 -20.82 13.51 18.12
N PRO A 456 -20.57 14.51 18.98
CA PRO A 456 -20.65 15.90 18.60
C PRO A 456 -19.63 16.21 17.49
N PRO A 457 -19.89 17.23 16.66
CA PRO A 457 -18.91 17.69 15.67
C PRO A 457 -17.57 18.00 16.33
N PRO A 458 -16.44 17.59 15.75
CA PRO A 458 -15.12 17.96 16.25
C PRO A 458 -14.91 19.47 16.18
N ILE A 459 -14.18 20.06 17.13
CA ILE A 459 -13.87 21.49 17.14
C ILE A 459 -12.52 21.69 16.44
N LEU A 460 -12.53 21.66 15.11
CA LEU A 460 -11.29 21.75 14.33
C LEU A 460 -10.68 23.15 14.34
N LYS A 461 -11.51 24.19 14.32
CA LYS A 461 -11.07 25.60 14.24
C LYS A 461 -10.03 25.97 15.31
N ASP A 462 -10.14 25.39 16.51
CA ASP A 462 -9.29 25.68 17.64
C ASP A 462 -8.12 24.69 17.77
N SER A 463 -7.99 23.76 16.82
CA SER A 463 -6.88 22.79 16.78
C SER A 463 -5.56 23.51 16.50
N PRO A 464 -4.47 23.24 17.27
CA PRO A 464 -3.14 23.79 17.01
C PRO A 464 -2.63 23.52 15.58
N VAL A 465 -2.95 22.34 15.05
CA VAL A 465 -2.61 21.96 13.67
C VAL A 465 -3.27 22.89 12.67
N LEU A 466 -4.56 23.21 12.85
CA LEU A 466 -5.28 24.08 11.93
C LEU A 466 -4.93 25.57 12.12
N THR A 467 -4.63 26.00 13.33
CA THR A 467 -4.14 27.37 13.56
C THR A 467 -2.90 27.67 12.70
N ALA A 468 -1.97 26.72 12.61
CA ALA A 468 -0.80 26.86 11.75
C ALA A 468 -1.16 26.85 10.24
N ARG A 469 -2.17 26.08 9.83
CA ARG A 469 -2.63 26.00 8.44
C ARG A 469 -3.48 27.17 7.99
N MET A 470 -4.17 27.86 8.89
CA MET A 470 -5.00 29.03 8.56
C MET A 470 -4.24 30.11 7.78
N ALA A 471 -2.94 30.26 8.06
CA ALA A 471 -2.08 31.23 7.36
C ALA A 471 -1.82 30.87 5.88
N THR A 472 -2.04 29.60 5.49
CA THR A 472 -1.82 29.11 4.12
C THR A 472 -3.10 29.02 3.28
N LEU A 473 -4.26 29.30 3.89
CA LEU A 473 -5.54 29.26 3.18
C LEU A 473 -5.73 30.51 2.31
N GLY A 474 -6.32 30.31 1.12
CA GLY A 474 -6.68 31.38 0.22
C GLY A 474 -7.80 32.28 0.77
N LYS A 475 -7.83 33.52 0.30
CA LYS A 475 -8.88 34.49 0.70
C LYS A 475 -10.32 33.96 0.51
N PRO A 476 -10.67 33.26 -0.61
CA PRO A 476 -12.02 32.70 -0.79
C PRO A 476 -12.38 31.68 0.30
N THR A 477 -11.44 30.78 0.64
CA THR A 477 -11.64 29.77 1.69
C THR A 477 -11.83 30.43 3.05
N LEU A 478 -10.97 31.39 3.41
CA LEU A 478 -11.13 32.15 4.66
C LEU A 478 -12.46 32.87 4.75
N ALA A 479 -12.93 33.48 3.65
CA ALA A 479 -14.22 34.16 3.60
C ALA A 479 -15.39 33.18 3.78
N ALA A 480 -15.32 32.00 3.18
CA ALA A 480 -16.32 30.94 3.37
C ALA A 480 -16.35 30.43 4.81
N LEU A 481 -15.19 30.14 5.40
CA LEU A 481 -15.08 29.68 6.79
C LEU A 481 -15.59 30.71 7.81
N ALA A 482 -15.42 32.01 7.52
CA ALA A 482 -15.94 33.08 8.37
C ALA A 482 -17.48 33.17 8.40
N GLN A 483 -18.17 32.60 7.40
CA GLN A 483 -19.62 32.56 7.33
C GLN A 483 -20.26 31.37 8.05
N ALA A 484 -19.43 30.38 8.47
CA ALA A 484 -19.91 29.18 9.14
C ALA A 484 -20.62 29.53 10.46
N ARG A 485 -21.79 28.95 10.68
CA ARG A 485 -22.67 29.19 11.83
C ARG A 485 -22.55 28.10 12.91
N SER A 486 -21.86 27.03 12.61
CA SER A 486 -21.66 25.90 13.53
C SER A 486 -20.33 25.22 13.28
N PRO A 487 -19.78 24.48 14.27
CA PRO A 487 -18.58 23.66 14.07
C PRO A 487 -18.73 22.67 12.91
N ALA A 488 -19.88 22.03 12.77
CA ALA A 488 -20.16 21.08 11.67
C ALA A 488 -20.07 21.75 10.29
N GLU A 489 -20.65 22.93 10.14
CA GLU A 489 -20.58 23.69 8.90
C GLU A 489 -19.15 24.16 8.59
N TRP A 490 -18.45 24.66 9.60
CA TRP A 490 -17.05 25.07 9.47
C TRP A 490 -16.17 23.90 9.00
N ASN A 491 -16.31 22.73 9.64
CA ASN A 491 -15.57 21.52 9.29
C ASN A 491 -15.86 21.06 7.85
N ALA A 492 -17.15 21.05 7.46
CA ALA A 492 -17.56 20.67 6.12
C ALA A 492 -16.96 21.61 5.06
N LEU A 493 -16.99 22.93 5.29
CA LEU A 493 -16.37 23.92 4.41
C LEU A 493 -14.85 23.72 4.32
N TYR A 494 -14.18 23.47 5.44
CA TYR A 494 -12.74 23.22 5.45
C TYR A 494 -12.36 21.96 4.67
N PHE A 495 -13.03 20.82 4.92
CA PHE A 495 -12.79 19.58 4.18
C PHE A 495 -13.16 19.67 2.70
N SER A 496 -14.02 20.63 2.33
CA SER A 496 -14.41 20.91 0.94
C SER A 496 -13.50 21.94 0.25
N SER A 497 -12.54 22.53 0.97
CA SER A 497 -11.67 23.57 0.42
C SER A 497 -10.65 23.04 -0.57
N PRO A 498 -10.24 23.84 -1.57
CA PRO A 498 -9.19 23.46 -2.50
C PRO A 498 -7.87 23.09 -1.78
N GLU A 499 -7.54 23.80 -0.72
CA GLU A 499 -6.32 23.58 0.06
C GLU A 499 -6.34 22.25 0.79
N PHE A 500 -7.50 21.77 1.25
CA PHE A 500 -7.61 20.44 1.84
C PHE A 500 -7.58 19.32 0.80
N MET A 501 -8.03 19.58 -0.43
CA MET A 501 -8.01 18.60 -1.52
C MET A 501 -6.59 18.29 -2.02
N HIS A 502 -5.58 19.05 -1.62
CA HIS A 502 -4.19 18.91 -2.06
C HIS A 502 -3.25 18.57 -0.89
N ARG A 503 -2.12 17.97 -1.23
CA ARG A 503 -1.05 17.55 -0.30
C ARG A 503 0.33 18.03 -0.72
#